data_3bb7e8c186b8666cb29374b9e8ef819b
#
_entry.id   3bb7e8c186b8666cb29374b9e8ef819b
#
_cell.length_a   1.000
_cell.length_b   1.000
_cell.length_c   1.000
_cell.angle_alpha   90.00
_cell.angle_beta   90.00
_cell.angle_gamma   90.00
#
_symmetry.space_group_name_H-M   'P 1'
#
loop_
_entity.id
_entity.type
_entity.pdbx_description
1 polymer ?
#
loop_
_entity_poly.entity_id
_entity_poly.type
_entity_poly.pdbx_seq_one_letter_code
_entity_poly.pdbx_strand_id
1 'polypeptide(L)'
;MFVEFKRGNTSDPFYNDDQLPFEKLFETTCATRGQIVLYSTRLQTYQFRTWAFSVGIFGNVARLFRWDRAGAIVSEPIPYCKRGNHDLAEFLRRFDLMDRVQRGWDPTVFDATREEAAAFDGTIEAVVGEGRNVLLKKLLDSVGDKDNYPRRRVEISTPDGEDERVVSYIVGRSIANARSPTGRATRGFVAMSKGTGKLVFLKDSWRPDIPGMMGEAHWFEKVKGARSVSAFLHGSDVRCVVVRRSGAARTPGPPTNPFQHTLTNLYSGDFCGVRKMVGYIHYRTVQCEFYVPLDMFKDSKHLIQIMYDIIVGMSLLSFAQLPSLNPPQPYRTYTTGGSSIGTSAPRTS
;
A
#
# COMPACT_ATOMS: atom_id res chain seq x y z
N MET A 1 -14.91 -7.35 1.70
CA MET A 1 -14.96 -7.44 3.18
C MET A 1 -14.73 -8.90 3.57
N PHE A 2 -14.10 -9.18 4.69
CA PHE A 2 -14.08 -10.50 5.32
C PHE A 2 -14.63 -10.40 6.75
N VAL A 3 -15.04 -11.53 7.30
CA VAL A 3 -15.52 -11.64 8.68
C VAL A 3 -14.67 -12.71 9.38
N GLU A 4 -14.10 -12.36 10.53
CA GLU A 4 -13.38 -13.27 11.40
C GLU A 4 -14.25 -13.67 12.59
N PHE A 5 -14.40 -14.95 12.84
CA PHE A 5 -15.21 -15.47 13.94
C PHE A 5 -14.34 -16.11 15.02
N LYS A 6 -14.56 -15.69 16.27
CA LYS A 6 -14.00 -16.31 17.47
C LYS A 6 -15.12 -16.64 18.45
N ARG A 7 -15.02 -17.82 19.04
CA ARG A 7 -16.08 -18.36 19.91
C ARG A 7 -16.35 -17.53 21.19
N GLY A 8 -15.32 -16.91 21.74
CA GLY A 8 -15.42 -16.24 23.04
C GLY A 8 -15.01 -14.77 22.99
N ASN A 9 -15.59 -13.97 23.87
CA ASN A 9 -15.25 -12.55 24.04
C ASN A 9 -13.80 -12.32 24.46
N THR A 10 -13.17 -13.29 25.12
CA THR A 10 -11.76 -13.26 25.53
C THR A 10 -10.80 -13.20 24.35
N SER A 11 -11.27 -13.55 23.16
CA SER A 11 -10.49 -13.46 21.91
C SER A 11 -10.53 -12.08 21.25
N ASP A 12 -11.35 -11.14 21.76
CA ASP A 12 -11.32 -9.74 21.32
C ASP A 12 -9.95 -9.12 21.63
N PRO A 13 -9.18 -8.69 20.62
CA PRO A 13 -7.81 -8.26 20.80
C PRO A 13 -7.67 -6.83 21.37
N PHE A 14 -8.77 -6.15 21.69
CA PHE A 14 -8.75 -4.77 22.14
C PHE A 14 -9.45 -4.58 23.48
N TYR A 15 -8.93 -3.63 24.25
CA TYR A 15 -9.64 -3.10 25.41
C TYR A 15 -10.65 -2.04 24.98
N ASN A 16 -11.58 -1.73 25.88
CA ASN A 16 -12.55 -0.67 25.73
C ASN A 16 -12.52 0.28 26.94
N ASP A 17 -11.35 0.38 27.54
CA ASP A 17 -11.09 1.17 28.73
C ASP A 17 -9.94 2.12 28.42
N ASP A 18 -10.17 3.42 28.51
CA ASP A 18 -9.20 4.47 28.22
C ASP A 18 -8.00 4.48 29.20
N GLN A 19 -8.13 3.80 30.34
CA GLN A 19 -7.05 3.65 31.33
C GLN A 19 -6.07 2.51 30.96
N LEU A 20 -6.43 1.68 30.00
CA LEU A 20 -5.65 0.53 29.56
C LEU A 20 -5.04 0.78 28.17
N PRO A 21 -3.92 0.12 27.83
CA PRO A 21 -3.43 0.10 26.46
C PRO A 21 -4.52 -0.42 25.52
N PHE A 22 -4.71 0.20 24.36
CA PHE A 22 -5.76 -0.21 23.43
C PHE A 22 -5.67 -1.68 23.02
N GLU A 23 -4.47 -2.22 22.86
CA GLU A 23 -4.23 -3.61 22.43
C GLU A 23 -3.99 -4.52 23.64
N LYS A 24 -4.68 -5.67 23.66
CA LYS A 24 -4.41 -6.76 24.59
C LYS A 24 -3.18 -7.54 24.15
N LEU A 25 -2.30 -7.88 25.09
CA LEU A 25 -1.02 -8.55 24.80
C LEU A 25 -1.02 -10.05 25.17
N PHE A 26 -2.19 -10.66 25.40
CA PHE A 26 -2.29 -12.10 25.63
C PHE A 26 -2.02 -12.88 24.33
N GLU A 27 -1.44 -14.05 24.43
CA GLU A 27 -1.09 -14.89 23.27
C GLU A 27 -2.26 -15.09 22.31
N THR A 28 -3.44 -15.46 22.82
CA THR A 28 -4.66 -15.67 22.03
C THR A 28 -5.13 -14.41 21.32
N THR A 29 -5.03 -13.24 21.96
CA THR A 29 -5.45 -11.96 21.37
C THR A 29 -4.44 -11.44 20.36
N CYS A 30 -3.14 -11.65 20.60
CA CYS A 30 -2.08 -11.39 19.63
C CYS A 30 -2.24 -12.26 18.38
N ALA A 31 -2.51 -13.55 18.54
CA ALA A 31 -2.77 -14.46 17.43
C ALA A 31 -4.01 -14.04 16.62
N THR A 32 -5.10 -13.66 17.29
CA THR A 32 -6.32 -13.18 16.64
C THR A 32 -6.06 -11.90 15.85
N ARG A 33 -5.35 -10.93 16.43
CA ARG A 33 -4.95 -9.70 15.75
C ARG A 33 -4.09 -10.00 14.53
N GLY A 34 -3.11 -10.89 14.68
CA GLY A 34 -2.25 -11.35 13.57
C GLY A 34 -3.04 -11.93 12.39
N GLN A 35 -4.07 -12.75 12.67
CA GLN A 35 -4.95 -13.28 11.62
C GLN A 35 -5.74 -12.19 10.90
N ILE A 36 -6.33 -11.26 11.64
CA ILE A 36 -7.11 -10.15 11.06
C ILE A 36 -6.18 -9.28 10.17
N VAL A 37 -4.97 -8.96 10.64
CA VAL A 37 -3.95 -8.23 9.87
C VAL A 37 -3.57 -8.99 8.60
N LEU A 38 -3.32 -10.30 8.68
CA LEU A 38 -2.96 -11.14 7.54
C LEU A 38 -4.06 -11.14 6.47
N TYR A 39 -5.32 -11.32 6.88
CA TYR A 39 -6.44 -11.34 5.94
C TYR A 39 -6.68 -9.96 5.31
N SER A 40 -6.52 -8.88 6.08
CA SER A 40 -6.56 -7.52 5.54
C SER A 40 -5.45 -7.29 4.51
N THR A 41 -4.21 -7.75 4.80
CA THR A 41 -3.08 -7.67 3.86
C THR A 41 -3.41 -8.37 2.55
N ARG A 42 -3.89 -9.60 2.63
CA ARG A 42 -4.28 -10.39 1.44
C ARG A 42 -5.40 -9.70 0.65
N LEU A 43 -6.46 -9.29 1.33
CA LEU A 43 -7.60 -8.64 0.70
C LEU A 43 -7.17 -7.38 -0.09
N GLN A 44 -6.36 -6.53 0.52
CA GLN A 44 -5.88 -5.30 -0.11
C GLN A 44 -4.88 -5.57 -1.25
N THR A 45 -4.04 -6.60 -1.12
CA THR A 45 -3.02 -6.93 -2.11
C THR A 45 -3.63 -7.56 -3.36
N TYR A 46 -4.50 -8.57 -3.20
CA TYR A 46 -5.07 -9.29 -4.35
C TYR A 46 -6.19 -8.54 -5.06
N GLN A 47 -6.87 -7.63 -4.38
CA GLN A 47 -8.06 -6.98 -4.91
C GLN A 47 -7.85 -5.53 -5.34
N PHE A 48 -6.63 -5.00 -5.38
CA PHE A 48 -6.37 -3.59 -5.70
C PHE A 48 -7.25 -2.64 -4.89
N ARG A 49 -7.10 -2.71 -3.56
CA ARG A 49 -7.90 -1.87 -2.68
C ARG A 49 -7.07 -0.72 -2.12
N THR A 50 -7.67 0.46 -2.13
CA THR A 50 -7.16 1.67 -1.47
C THR A 50 -7.47 1.64 0.03
N TRP A 51 -8.61 1.05 0.40
CA TRP A 51 -8.98 0.70 1.79
C TRP A 51 -9.79 -0.58 1.80
N ALA A 52 -10.03 -1.12 2.99
CA ALA A 52 -10.85 -2.31 3.15
C ALA A 52 -11.64 -2.24 4.46
N PHE A 53 -12.77 -2.94 4.49
CA PHE A 53 -13.52 -3.20 5.70
C PHE A 53 -13.40 -4.66 6.11
N SER A 54 -13.40 -4.90 7.42
CA SER A 54 -13.58 -6.23 7.99
C SER A 54 -14.40 -6.17 9.26
N VAL A 55 -14.92 -7.33 9.67
CA VAL A 55 -15.69 -7.50 10.89
C VAL A 55 -15.04 -8.60 11.71
N GLY A 56 -14.82 -8.36 13.00
CA GLY A 56 -14.46 -9.38 13.96
C GLY A 56 -15.68 -9.70 14.84
N ILE A 57 -16.04 -10.98 14.92
CA ILE A 57 -17.09 -11.47 15.84
C ILE A 57 -16.39 -12.23 16.97
N PHE A 58 -16.56 -11.74 18.19
CA PHE A 58 -15.94 -12.26 19.39
C PHE A 58 -17.03 -12.64 20.41
N GLY A 59 -17.52 -13.88 20.36
CA GLY A 59 -18.66 -14.31 21.17
C GLY A 59 -19.91 -13.49 20.87
N ASN A 60 -20.36 -12.67 21.81
CA ASN A 60 -21.57 -11.85 21.70
C ASN A 60 -21.31 -10.37 21.31
N VAL A 61 -20.07 -10.02 20.98
CA VAL A 61 -19.70 -8.68 20.50
C VAL A 61 -19.06 -8.74 19.11
N ALA A 62 -19.26 -7.66 18.35
CA ALA A 62 -18.61 -7.44 17.07
C ALA A 62 -17.74 -6.19 17.12
N ARG A 63 -16.69 -6.17 16.30
CA ARG A 63 -15.93 -4.94 16.01
C ARG A 63 -15.84 -4.75 14.51
N LEU A 64 -15.94 -3.50 14.07
CA LEU A 64 -15.76 -3.08 12.70
C LEU A 64 -14.34 -2.55 12.52
N PHE A 65 -13.73 -2.86 11.41
CA PHE A 65 -12.41 -2.38 11.05
C PHE A 65 -12.46 -1.68 9.69
N ARG A 66 -11.84 -0.52 9.62
CA ARG A 66 -11.52 0.15 8.36
C ARG A 66 -10.02 0.27 8.23
N TRP A 67 -9.48 -0.35 7.22
CA TRP A 67 -8.04 -0.45 6.94
C TRP A 67 -7.65 0.47 5.79
N ASP A 68 -6.57 1.21 5.94
CA ASP A 68 -5.84 1.79 4.84
C ASP A 68 -4.32 1.72 5.09
N ARG A 69 -3.50 2.36 4.27
CA ARG A 69 -2.04 2.23 4.37
C ARG A 69 -1.43 2.97 5.57
N ALA A 70 -2.16 3.88 6.21
CA ALA A 70 -1.72 4.52 7.44
C ALA A 70 -1.99 3.65 8.68
N GLY A 71 -3.03 2.80 8.65
CA GLY A 71 -3.40 1.99 9.81
C GLY A 71 -4.78 1.39 9.72
N ALA A 72 -5.39 1.17 10.88
CA ALA A 72 -6.76 0.71 11.01
C ALA A 72 -7.53 1.57 12.02
N ILE A 73 -8.77 1.88 11.69
CA ILE A 73 -9.77 2.38 12.64
C ILE A 73 -10.56 1.17 13.10
N VAL A 74 -10.68 1.01 14.42
CA VAL A 74 -11.40 -0.08 15.06
C VAL A 74 -12.55 0.51 15.85
N SER A 75 -13.75 -0.01 15.65
CA SER A 75 -14.92 0.44 16.42
C SER A 75 -14.86 0.01 17.89
N GLU A 76 -15.62 0.65 18.73
CA GLU A 76 -16.02 0.07 20.01
C GLU A 76 -16.69 -1.29 19.83
N PRO A 77 -16.77 -2.12 20.89
CA PRO A 77 -17.47 -3.39 20.83
C PRO A 77 -18.98 -3.16 20.66
N ILE A 78 -19.55 -3.77 19.63
CA ILE A 78 -20.97 -3.73 19.30
C ILE A 78 -21.62 -4.98 19.89
N PRO A 79 -22.47 -4.86 20.93
CA PRO A 79 -23.18 -6.00 21.53
C PRO A 79 -24.34 -6.44 20.63
N TYR A 80 -24.04 -7.04 19.50
CA TYR A 80 -25.00 -7.35 18.42
C TYR A 80 -26.08 -8.37 18.86
N CYS A 81 -25.82 -9.17 19.90
CA CYS A 81 -26.82 -10.09 20.48
C CYS A 81 -27.79 -9.38 21.47
N LYS A 82 -27.52 -8.12 21.84
CA LYS A 82 -28.37 -7.39 22.77
C LYS A 82 -29.65 -6.93 22.06
N ARG A 83 -30.81 -7.25 22.65
CA ARG A 83 -32.11 -6.82 22.11
C ARG A 83 -32.14 -5.29 21.91
N GLY A 84 -32.54 -4.86 20.72
CA GLY A 84 -32.63 -3.44 20.35
C GLY A 84 -31.31 -2.85 19.82
N ASN A 85 -30.18 -3.56 19.83
CA ASN A 85 -28.97 -3.13 19.13
C ASN A 85 -29.01 -3.59 17.67
N HIS A 86 -28.96 -2.65 16.74
CA HIS A 86 -29.01 -2.90 15.28
C HIS A 86 -27.74 -2.41 14.56
N ASP A 87 -26.71 -1.96 15.25
CA ASP A 87 -25.55 -1.29 14.69
C ASP A 87 -24.79 -2.17 13.68
N LEU A 88 -24.57 -3.47 14.01
CA LEU A 88 -23.94 -4.40 13.09
C LEU A 88 -24.80 -4.64 11.84
N ALA A 89 -26.13 -4.81 12.01
CA ALA A 89 -27.04 -5.01 10.90
C ALA A 89 -27.11 -3.77 10.01
N GLU A 90 -27.12 -2.58 10.59
CA GLU A 90 -27.11 -1.31 9.85
C GLU A 90 -25.79 -1.11 9.11
N PHE A 91 -24.65 -1.46 9.69
CA PHE A 91 -23.38 -1.44 8.98
C PHE A 91 -23.41 -2.38 7.76
N LEU A 92 -23.88 -3.62 7.93
CA LEU A 92 -23.96 -4.59 6.84
C LEU A 92 -24.89 -4.11 5.72
N ARG A 93 -26.05 -3.55 6.09
CA ARG A 93 -27.00 -2.94 5.13
C ARG A 93 -26.36 -1.80 4.35
N ARG A 94 -25.65 -0.88 5.04
CA ARG A 94 -24.94 0.22 4.38
C ARG A 94 -23.83 -0.30 3.48
N PHE A 95 -23.07 -1.29 3.92
CA PHE A 95 -22.00 -1.90 3.13
C PHE A 95 -22.56 -2.57 1.87
N ASP A 96 -23.73 -3.19 1.94
CA ASP A 96 -24.37 -3.81 0.79
C ASP A 96 -24.79 -2.79 -0.27
N LEU A 97 -25.23 -1.61 0.15
CA LEU A 97 -25.61 -0.50 -0.72
C LEU A 97 -24.40 0.25 -1.33
N MET A 98 -23.18 0.05 -0.81
CA MET A 98 -21.98 0.68 -1.34
C MET A 98 -21.62 0.15 -2.74
N ASP A 99 -21.20 1.06 -3.62
CA ASP A 99 -20.58 0.67 -4.89
C ASP A 99 -19.12 0.15 -4.69
N ARG A 100 -18.47 -0.28 -5.78
CA ARG A 100 -17.10 -0.84 -5.71
C ARG A 100 -16.12 0.15 -5.10
N VAL A 101 -16.15 1.42 -5.48
CA VAL A 101 -15.25 2.46 -5.00
C VAL A 101 -15.48 2.72 -3.51
N GLN A 102 -16.73 2.84 -3.10
CA GLN A 102 -17.10 2.99 -1.68
C GLN A 102 -16.72 1.78 -0.83
N ARG A 103 -16.62 0.58 -1.42
CA ARG A 103 -16.07 -0.63 -0.77
C ARG A 103 -14.54 -0.69 -0.81
N GLY A 104 -13.87 0.37 -1.33
CA GLY A 104 -12.43 0.55 -1.34
C GLY A 104 -11.71 0.02 -2.57
N TRP A 105 -12.39 -0.37 -3.64
CA TRP A 105 -11.73 -0.71 -4.90
C TRP A 105 -11.08 0.53 -5.53
N ASP A 106 -9.88 0.35 -6.06
CA ASP A 106 -9.18 1.40 -6.79
C ASP A 106 -9.95 1.74 -8.08
N PRO A 107 -10.45 2.98 -8.23
CA PRO A 107 -11.23 3.38 -9.39
C PRO A 107 -10.42 3.48 -10.68
N THR A 108 -9.10 3.37 -10.62
CA THR A 108 -8.20 3.38 -11.78
C THR A 108 -7.82 1.96 -12.25
N VAL A 109 -8.41 0.93 -11.63
CA VAL A 109 -8.18 -0.48 -11.96
C VAL A 109 -9.48 -1.14 -12.39
N PHE A 110 -9.47 -1.70 -13.58
CA PHE A 110 -10.63 -2.31 -14.24
C PHE A 110 -10.36 -3.79 -14.53
N ASP A 111 -11.41 -4.54 -14.75
CA ASP A 111 -11.28 -5.87 -15.35
C ASP A 111 -10.82 -5.71 -16.80
N ALA A 112 -9.77 -6.43 -17.20
CA ALA A 112 -9.33 -6.43 -18.60
C ALA A 112 -10.42 -7.06 -19.48
N THR A 113 -10.59 -6.54 -20.71
CA THR A 113 -11.47 -7.18 -21.68
C THR A 113 -10.86 -8.53 -22.13
N ARG A 114 -11.65 -9.36 -22.80
CA ARG A 114 -11.17 -10.64 -23.31
C ARG A 114 -10.01 -10.44 -24.29
N GLU A 115 -10.08 -9.43 -25.13
CA GLU A 115 -9.06 -9.08 -26.13
C GLU A 115 -7.77 -8.58 -25.44
N GLU A 116 -7.91 -7.73 -24.43
CA GLU A 116 -6.78 -7.23 -23.63
C GLU A 116 -6.08 -8.38 -22.90
N ALA A 117 -6.83 -9.28 -22.30
CA ALA A 117 -6.31 -10.45 -21.61
C ALA A 117 -5.59 -11.41 -22.59
N ALA A 118 -6.19 -11.69 -23.74
CA ALA A 118 -5.59 -12.54 -24.77
C ALA A 118 -4.30 -11.93 -25.33
N ALA A 119 -4.27 -10.62 -25.58
CA ALA A 119 -3.08 -9.92 -26.06
C ALA A 119 -1.94 -9.99 -25.02
N PHE A 120 -2.26 -9.80 -23.73
CA PHE A 120 -1.29 -9.92 -22.65
C PHE A 120 -0.72 -11.36 -22.56
N ASP A 121 -1.60 -12.37 -22.55
CA ASP A 121 -1.19 -13.77 -22.48
C ASP A 121 -0.33 -14.17 -23.68
N GLY A 122 -0.71 -13.80 -24.92
CA GLY A 122 0.06 -14.05 -26.11
C GLY A 122 1.43 -13.37 -26.12
N THR A 123 1.54 -12.15 -25.56
CA THR A 123 2.83 -11.45 -25.41
C THR A 123 3.74 -12.21 -24.44
N ILE A 124 3.21 -12.73 -23.34
CA ILE A 124 3.98 -13.53 -22.37
C ILE A 124 4.43 -14.84 -22.99
N GLU A 125 3.53 -15.55 -23.69
CA GLU A 125 3.84 -16.80 -24.39
C GLU A 125 4.94 -16.63 -25.43
N ALA A 126 4.92 -15.55 -26.21
CA ALA A 126 5.94 -15.23 -27.21
C ALA A 126 7.32 -15.05 -26.55
N VAL A 127 7.42 -14.28 -25.46
CA VAL A 127 8.69 -14.05 -24.73
C VAL A 127 9.20 -15.34 -24.07
N VAL A 128 8.30 -16.17 -23.52
CA VAL A 128 8.65 -17.49 -22.95
C VAL A 128 9.14 -18.45 -24.05
N GLY A 129 8.49 -18.44 -25.22
CA GLY A 129 8.84 -19.29 -26.36
C GLY A 129 10.23 -19.01 -26.96
N GLU A 130 10.72 -17.78 -26.86
CA GLU A 130 12.08 -17.41 -27.31
C GLU A 130 13.20 -18.07 -26.49
N GLY A 131 12.91 -18.66 -25.34
CA GLY A 131 13.73 -19.67 -24.63
C GLY A 131 15.10 -19.24 -24.09
N ARG A 132 15.48 -17.95 -24.16
CA ARG A 132 16.84 -17.49 -23.91
C ARG A 132 17.30 -17.41 -22.47
N ASN A 133 16.37 -17.39 -21.51
CA ASN A 133 16.70 -17.26 -20.08
C ASN A 133 15.74 -18.06 -19.20
N VAL A 134 16.25 -19.09 -18.53
CA VAL A 134 15.46 -19.96 -17.63
C VAL A 134 14.83 -19.18 -16.46
N LEU A 135 15.54 -18.16 -15.95
CA LEU A 135 15.02 -17.35 -14.83
C LEU A 135 13.87 -16.45 -15.29
N LEU A 136 14.00 -15.85 -16.48
CA LEU A 136 12.95 -15.05 -17.10
C LEU A 136 11.72 -15.93 -17.38
N LYS A 137 11.91 -17.14 -17.89
CA LYS A 137 10.81 -18.09 -18.10
C LYS A 137 10.05 -18.36 -16.80
N LYS A 138 10.74 -18.72 -15.70
CA LYS A 138 10.11 -18.97 -14.40
C LYS A 138 9.29 -17.76 -13.90
N LEU A 139 9.83 -16.55 -14.10
CA LEU A 139 9.14 -15.32 -13.73
C LEU A 139 7.85 -15.15 -14.54
N LEU A 140 7.92 -15.31 -15.86
CA LEU A 140 6.78 -15.16 -16.77
C LEU A 140 5.75 -16.29 -16.59
N ASP A 141 6.18 -17.52 -16.33
CA ASP A 141 5.28 -18.63 -15.97
C ASP A 141 4.48 -18.30 -14.70
N SER A 142 5.11 -17.68 -13.70
CA SER A 142 4.42 -17.22 -12.48
C SER A 142 3.39 -16.14 -12.78
N VAL A 143 3.69 -15.20 -13.66
CA VAL A 143 2.77 -14.12 -14.09
C VAL A 143 1.64 -14.69 -14.94
N GLY A 144 1.89 -15.77 -15.71
CA GLY A 144 0.94 -16.45 -16.58
C GLY A 144 -0.26 -17.12 -15.89
N ASP A 145 -0.23 -17.30 -14.54
CA ASP A 145 -1.31 -17.94 -13.77
C ASP A 145 -2.61 -17.12 -13.83
N LYS A 146 -3.39 -17.33 -14.89
CA LYS A 146 -4.65 -16.62 -15.15
C LYS A 146 -5.84 -17.15 -14.38
N ASP A 147 -5.80 -18.39 -13.95
CA ASP A 147 -6.91 -19.04 -13.24
C ASP A 147 -7.09 -18.45 -11.84
N ASN A 148 -5.98 -18.14 -11.17
CA ASN A 148 -5.99 -17.53 -9.84
C ASN A 148 -5.85 -16.00 -9.87
N TYR A 149 -5.31 -15.43 -10.95
CA TYR A 149 -5.02 -14.00 -11.07
C TYR A 149 -5.62 -13.42 -12.37
N PRO A 150 -6.90 -13.02 -12.34
CA PRO A 150 -7.55 -12.44 -13.49
C PRO A 150 -6.82 -11.17 -13.97
N ARG A 151 -6.79 -10.98 -15.28
CA ARG A 151 -6.10 -9.83 -15.89
C ARG A 151 -6.83 -8.55 -15.54
N ARG A 152 -6.04 -7.53 -15.22
CA ARG A 152 -6.51 -6.20 -14.85
C ARG A 152 -5.91 -5.16 -15.76
N ARG A 153 -6.73 -4.18 -16.14
CA ARG A 153 -6.27 -2.95 -16.78
C ARG A 153 -6.03 -1.90 -15.69
N VAL A 154 -4.79 -1.40 -15.62
CA VAL A 154 -4.36 -0.34 -14.71
C VAL A 154 -4.15 0.92 -15.50
N GLU A 155 -4.77 2.02 -15.09
CA GLU A 155 -4.64 3.33 -15.70
C GLU A 155 -3.73 4.23 -14.88
N ILE A 156 -2.85 4.97 -15.56
CA ILE A 156 -1.90 5.91 -14.98
C ILE A 156 -2.06 7.23 -15.70
N SER A 157 -2.32 8.30 -14.97
CA SER A 157 -2.29 9.66 -15.50
C SER A 157 -0.83 10.14 -15.57
N THR A 158 -0.43 10.65 -16.73
CA THR A 158 0.90 11.19 -16.95
C THR A 158 0.77 12.63 -17.44
N PRO A 159 1.68 13.55 -17.03
CA PRO A 159 1.72 14.88 -17.61
C PRO A 159 1.95 14.80 -19.11
N ASP A 160 1.22 15.59 -19.89
CA ASP A 160 1.38 15.73 -21.34
C ASP A 160 1.27 17.23 -21.70
N GLY A 161 2.37 17.98 -21.49
CA GLY A 161 2.36 19.44 -21.54
C GLY A 161 1.51 20.03 -20.41
N GLU A 162 0.51 20.85 -20.77
CA GLU A 162 -0.48 21.40 -19.82
C GLU A 162 -1.64 20.44 -19.54
N ASP A 163 -1.78 19.38 -20.34
CA ASP A 163 -2.83 18.38 -20.24
C ASP A 163 -2.36 17.14 -19.47
N GLU A 164 -3.29 16.22 -19.21
CA GLU A 164 -3.03 14.90 -18.69
C GLU A 164 -3.41 13.82 -19.70
N ARG A 165 -2.48 12.93 -19.92
CA ARG A 165 -2.71 11.73 -20.73
C ARG A 165 -2.89 10.52 -19.82
N VAL A 166 -3.89 9.69 -20.10
CA VAL A 166 -4.08 8.41 -19.43
C VAL A 166 -3.43 7.31 -20.27
N VAL A 167 -2.51 6.57 -19.64
CA VAL A 167 -1.84 5.40 -20.23
C VAL A 167 -2.34 4.14 -19.53
N SER A 168 -2.70 3.11 -20.31
CA SER A 168 -3.24 1.86 -19.80
C SER A 168 -2.24 0.72 -19.91
N TYR A 169 -2.19 -0.11 -18.86
CA TYR A 169 -1.35 -1.29 -18.76
C TYR A 169 -2.18 -2.50 -18.37
N ILE A 170 -1.87 -3.65 -18.97
CA ILE A 170 -2.50 -4.91 -18.59
C ILE A 170 -1.54 -5.66 -17.68
N VAL A 171 -2.04 -6.12 -16.54
CA VAL A 171 -1.27 -6.85 -15.52
C VAL A 171 -1.95 -8.15 -15.15
N GLY A 172 -1.15 -9.13 -14.75
CA GLY A 172 -1.61 -10.36 -14.13
C GLY A 172 -1.24 -10.39 -12.65
N ARG A 173 -0.64 -11.50 -12.22
CA ARG A 173 -0.11 -11.68 -10.86
C ARG A 173 1.05 -10.73 -10.59
N SER A 174 1.08 -10.13 -9.41
CA SER A 174 2.25 -9.36 -8.95
C SER A 174 3.43 -10.29 -8.67
N ILE A 175 4.63 -9.87 -9.06
CA ILE A 175 5.89 -10.57 -8.81
C ILE A 175 6.52 -10.19 -7.47
N ALA A 176 6.08 -9.09 -6.89
CA ALA A 176 6.45 -8.63 -5.54
C ALA A 176 5.18 -8.12 -4.82
N ASN A 177 5.00 -8.55 -3.59
CA ASN A 177 3.81 -8.25 -2.80
C ASN A 177 4.14 -7.62 -1.46
N ALA A 178 3.25 -6.75 -0.99
CA ALA A 178 3.29 -6.23 0.37
C ALA A 178 3.13 -7.35 1.41
N ARG A 179 3.90 -7.25 2.50
CA ARG A 179 3.82 -8.16 3.64
C ARG A 179 2.99 -7.60 4.80
N SER A 180 2.55 -6.34 4.69
CA SER A 180 1.76 -5.63 5.69
C SER A 180 0.59 -4.90 5.02
N PRO A 181 -0.55 -4.72 5.70
CA PRO A 181 -1.64 -3.89 5.18
C PRO A 181 -1.28 -2.41 5.19
N THR A 182 -0.29 -2.01 5.98
CA THR A 182 0.14 -0.62 6.21
C THR A 182 1.50 -0.32 5.59
N GLY A 183 1.85 0.96 5.50
CA GLY A 183 3.10 1.45 4.94
C GLY A 183 3.08 1.53 3.42
N ARG A 184 4.24 1.43 2.80
CA ARG A 184 4.40 1.60 1.34
C ARG A 184 3.67 0.56 0.49
N ALA A 185 3.37 -0.60 1.04
CA ALA A 185 2.60 -1.69 0.43
C ALA A 185 2.97 -1.93 -1.06
N THR A 186 4.27 -1.90 -1.35
CA THR A 186 4.80 -1.98 -2.71
C THR A 186 4.44 -3.30 -3.38
N ARG A 187 3.94 -3.22 -4.60
CA ARG A 187 3.72 -4.35 -5.51
C ARG A 187 4.45 -4.09 -6.82
N GLY A 188 5.03 -5.12 -7.40
CA GLY A 188 5.67 -5.08 -8.70
C GLY A 188 4.93 -5.98 -9.68
N PHE A 189 4.79 -5.53 -10.91
CA PHE A 189 4.11 -6.28 -11.97
C PHE A 189 4.96 -6.28 -13.24
N VAL A 190 4.99 -7.43 -13.93
CA VAL A 190 5.21 -7.43 -15.35
C VAL A 190 3.90 -6.95 -15.99
N ALA A 191 3.96 -5.89 -16.76
CA ALA A 191 2.81 -5.25 -17.36
C ALA A 191 2.99 -5.13 -18.88
N MET A 192 1.91 -5.23 -19.64
CA MET A 192 1.91 -4.95 -21.07
C MET A 192 1.34 -3.55 -21.30
N SER A 193 2.11 -2.69 -21.96
CA SER A 193 1.60 -1.40 -22.42
C SER A 193 0.55 -1.60 -23.51
N LYS A 194 -0.67 -1.13 -23.29
CA LYS A 194 -1.75 -1.24 -24.27
C LYS A 194 -1.45 -0.48 -25.56
N GLY A 195 -0.70 0.62 -25.49
CA GLY A 195 -0.36 1.45 -26.65
C GLY A 195 0.74 0.84 -27.54
N THR A 196 1.70 0.10 -26.94
CA THR A 196 2.88 -0.42 -27.68
C THR A 196 2.94 -1.94 -27.75
N GLY A 197 2.14 -2.66 -26.97
CA GLY A 197 2.20 -4.12 -26.84
C GLY A 197 3.46 -4.63 -26.12
N LYS A 198 4.38 -3.75 -25.68
CA LYS A 198 5.64 -4.15 -25.04
C LYS A 198 5.44 -4.44 -23.54
N LEU A 199 6.21 -5.41 -23.05
CA LEU A 199 6.30 -5.67 -21.62
C LEU A 199 7.17 -4.62 -20.95
N VAL A 200 6.73 -4.19 -19.76
CA VAL A 200 7.37 -3.17 -18.92
C VAL A 200 7.26 -3.58 -17.45
N PHE A 201 8.02 -2.95 -16.57
CA PHE A 201 7.85 -3.10 -15.13
C PHE A 201 6.94 -1.97 -14.58
N LEU A 202 5.83 -2.36 -13.97
CA LEU A 202 4.92 -1.45 -13.28
C LEU A 202 5.07 -1.67 -11.77
N LYS A 203 5.42 -0.60 -11.05
CA LYS A 203 5.47 -0.57 -9.60
C LYS A 203 4.29 0.25 -9.08
N ASP A 204 3.53 -0.37 -8.20
CA ASP A 204 2.38 0.21 -7.50
C ASP A 204 2.72 0.29 -6.02
N SER A 205 2.74 1.48 -5.44
CA SER A 205 3.20 1.71 -4.07
C SER A 205 2.52 2.92 -3.44
N TRP A 206 2.69 3.08 -2.14
CA TRP A 206 2.22 4.24 -1.39
C TRP A 206 3.43 5.01 -0.86
N ARG A 207 3.61 6.25 -1.25
CA ARG A 207 4.67 7.10 -0.74
C ARG A 207 4.20 7.83 0.52
N PRO A 208 5.08 8.05 1.53
CA PRO A 208 4.72 8.87 2.67
C PRO A 208 4.33 10.29 2.23
N ASP A 209 3.26 10.81 2.84
CA ASP A 209 2.80 12.19 2.66
C ASP A 209 3.53 13.10 3.66
N ILE A 210 4.80 13.40 3.35
CA ILE A 210 5.68 14.22 4.16
C ILE A 210 6.09 15.43 3.32
N PRO A 211 5.97 16.66 3.84
CA PRO A 211 6.42 17.85 3.14
C PRO A 211 7.87 17.73 2.64
N GLY A 212 8.10 18.06 1.38
CA GLY A 212 9.43 17.96 0.75
C GLY A 212 9.84 16.58 0.26
N MET A 213 9.06 15.53 0.53
CA MET A 213 9.33 14.19 0.00
C MET A 213 8.81 14.06 -1.43
N MET A 214 9.72 14.04 -2.39
CA MET A 214 9.42 13.89 -3.80
C MET A 214 9.07 12.44 -4.15
N GLY A 215 8.24 12.25 -5.19
CA GLY A 215 7.97 10.94 -5.76
C GLY A 215 9.20 10.34 -6.47
N GLU A 216 9.18 9.03 -6.72
CA GLU A 216 10.31 8.32 -7.36
C GLU A 216 10.64 8.88 -8.75
N ALA A 217 9.67 9.36 -9.53
CA ALA A 217 9.89 9.97 -10.83
C ALA A 217 10.94 11.09 -10.79
N HIS A 218 10.90 11.94 -9.77
CA HIS A 218 11.88 13.01 -9.58
C HIS A 218 13.32 12.50 -9.48
N TRP A 219 13.52 11.37 -8.83
CA TRP A 219 14.84 10.77 -8.68
C TRP A 219 15.29 10.06 -9.96
N PHE A 220 14.39 9.39 -10.67
CA PHE A 220 14.70 8.80 -11.97
C PHE A 220 15.15 9.82 -13.00
N GLU A 221 14.52 11.00 -13.04
CA GLU A 221 14.97 12.08 -13.92
C GLU A 221 16.39 12.58 -13.58
N LYS A 222 16.73 12.65 -12.28
CA LYS A 222 18.10 13.05 -11.86
C LYS A 222 19.18 12.04 -12.23
N VAL A 223 18.83 10.77 -12.32
CA VAL A 223 19.79 9.69 -12.65
C VAL A 223 19.63 9.17 -14.07
N LYS A 224 18.90 9.88 -14.91
CA LYS A 224 18.65 9.52 -16.30
C LYS A 224 19.96 9.31 -17.05
N GLY A 225 20.07 8.15 -17.70
CA GLY A 225 21.26 7.77 -18.44
C GLY A 225 22.40 7.17 -17.59
N ALA A 226 22.23 7.06 -16.27
CA ALA A 226 23.19 6.35 -15.43
C ALA A 226 23.19 4.85 -15.76
N ARG A 227 24.39 4.25 -15.81
CA ARG A 227 24.57 2.82 -16.04
C ARG A 227 23.92 2.04 -14.89
N SER A 228 23.30 0.92 -15.20
CA SER A 228 22.65 0.02 -14.22
C SER A 228 21.38 0.58 -13.56
N VAL A 229 20.83 1.67 -14.10
CA VAL A 229 19.52 2.18 -13.72
C VAL A 229 18.54 1.90 -14.85
N SER A 230 17.39 1.32 -14.51
CA SER A 230 16.33 1.06 -15.50
C SER A 230 15.86 2.35 -16.17
N ALA A 231 15.63 2.30 -17.46
CA ALA A 231 15.06 3.44 -18.18
C ALA A 231 13.64 3.70 -17.68
N PHE A 232 13.44 4.89 -17.13
CA PHE A 232 12.18 5.34 -16.59
C PHE A 232 11.26 5.83 -17.73
N LEU A 233 10.01 5.38 -17.73
CA LEU A 233 9.01 5.86 -18.68
C LEU A 233 8.20 7.01 -18.08
N HIS A 234 7.53 6.77 -16.96
CA HIS A 234 6.78 7.77 -16.23
C HIS A 234 6.40 7.28 -14.82
N GLY A 235 5.94 8.22 -13.99
CA GLY A 235 5.38 7.93 -12.69
C GLY A 235 4.67 9.13 -12.11
N SER A 236 3.58 8.87 -11.39
CA SER A 236 2.74 9.92 -10.82
C SER A 236 1.99 9.44 -9.58
N ASP A 237 1.50 10.41 -8.81
CA ASP A 237 0.47 10.18 -7.81
C ASP A 237 -0.83 9.76 -8.51
N VAL A 238 -1.49 8.75 -7.95
CA VAL A 238 -2.73 8.22 -8.52
C VAL A 238 -3.90 9.13 -8.17
N ARG A 239 -4.62 9.60 -9.18
CA ARG A 239 -5.75 10.50 -8.97
C ARG A 239 -6.96 9.83 -8.35
N CYS A 240 -7.71 10.61 -7.57
CA CYS A 240 -9.08 10.28 -7.22
C CYS A 240 -9.97 10.48 -8.47
N VAL A 241 -10.49 9.39 -9.00
CA VAL A 241 -11.52 9.51 -10.06
C VAL A 241 -12.84 9.88 -9.39
N VAL A 242 -13.26 11.12 -9.58
CA VAL A 242 -14.61 11.53 -9.15
C VAL A 242 -15.61 11.01 -10.17
N VAL A 243 -16.24 9.90 -9.86
CA VAL A 243 -17.36 9.42 -10.67
C VAL A 243 -18.54 10.37 -10.45
N ARG A 244 -18.74 11.30 -11.37
CA ARG A 244 -19.94 12.15 -11.38
C ARG A 244 -21.15 11.26 -11.71
N ARG A 245 -21.91 10.89 -10.70
CA ARG A 245 -23.25 10.34 -10.91
C ARG A 245 -24.17 11.48 -11.38
N SER A 246 -24.66 11.38 -12.60
CA SER A 246 -25.83 12.17 -13.03
C SER A 246 -27.01 11.78 -12.12
N GLY A 247 -27.49 12.71 -11.31
CA GLY A 247 -28.79 12.60 -10.63
C GLY A 247 -28.82 12.29 -9.14
N ALA A 248 -27.71 12.31 -8.37
CA ALA A 248 -27.74 12.11 -6.93
C ALA A 248 -27.41 13.40 -6.14
N ALA A 249 -28.28 13.73 -5.22
CA ALA A 249 -28.15 14.86 -4.31
C ALA A 249 -26.90 14.74 -3.43
N ARG A 250 -26.24 15.89 -3.22
CA ARG A 250 -25.12 16.13 -2.30
C ARG A 250 -24.01 15.09 -2.30
N THR A 251 -23.15 15.19 -3.29
CA THR A 251 -21.76 14.73 -3.15
C THR A 251 -21.06 15.61 -2.10
N PRO A 252 -20.23 15.03 -1.20
CA PRO A 252 -19.23 15.82 -0.49
C PRO A 252 -18.49 16.64 -1.53
N GLY A 253 -18.16 17.90 -1.20
CA GLY A 253 -17.39 18.78 -2.09
C GLY A 253 -16.18 18.06 -2.70
N PRO A 254 -15.59 18.56 -3.79
CA PRO A 254 -14.44 17.93 -4.42
C PRO A 254 -13.40 17.64 -3.32
N PRO A 255 -12.81 16.43 -3.31
CA PRO A 255 -11.81 16.12 -2.30
C PRO A 255 -10.75 17.21 -2.34
N THR A 256 -10.41 17.78 -1.18
CA THR A 256 -9.38 18.80 -1.04
C THR A 256 -8.03 18.32 -1.58
N ASN A 257 -7.84 17.02 -1.70
CA ASN A 257 -6.70 16.37 -2.35
C ASN A 257 -7.17 15.64 -3.62
N PRO A 258 -6.65 15.97 -4.82
CA PRO A 258 -7.03 15.31 -6.07
C PRO A 258 -6.48 13.89 -6.19
N PHE A 259 -5.61 13.47 -5.27
CA PHE A 259 -4.94 12.17 -5.31
C PHE A 259 -5.51 11.18 -4.27
N GLN A 260 -5.37 9.90 -4.55
CA GLN A 260 -5.71 8.84 -3.60
C GLN A 260 -4.76 8.88 -2.41
N HIS A 261 -5.30 9.10 -1.23
CA HIS A 261 -4.54 9.22 0.02
C HIS A 261 -5.21 8.43 1.16
N THR A 262 -4.45 8.17 2.21
CA THR A 262 -4.98 7.54 3.42
C THR A 262 -5.81 8.52 4.23
N LEU A 263 -6.82 7.99 4.93
CA LEU A 263 -7.68 8.78 5.81
C LEU A 263 -7.45 8.46 7.29
N THR A 264 -6.97 7.26 7.61
CA THR A 264 -6.77 6.82 9.01
C THR A 264 -5.84 7.75 9.79
N ASN A 265 -4.81 8.29 9.13
CA ASN A 265 -3.88 9.24 9.76
C ASN A 265 -4.54 10.58 10.17
N LEU A 266 -5.65 10.96 9.54
CA LEU A 266 -6.38 12.20 9.88
C LEU A 266 -7.07 12.10 11.24
N TYR A 267 -7.45 10.90 11.65
CA TYR A 267 -8.12 10.62 12.93
C TYR A 267 -7.15 10.23 14.05
N SER A 268 -5.85 10.13 13.78
CA SER A 268 -4.88 9.67 14.79
C SER A 268 -4.69 10.64 15.97
N GLY A 269 -5.07 11.91 15.82
CA GLY A 269 -5.05 12.91 16.91
C GLY A 269 -6.24 12.82 17.87
N ASP A 270 -7.30 12.12 17.48
CA ASP A 270 -8.54 12.00 18.28
C ASP A 270 -8.45 10.89 19.34
N PHE A 271 -7.38 10.07 19.28
CA PHE A 271 -7.17 8.95 20.18
C PHE A 271 -6.05 9.27 21.18
N CYS A 272 -6.40 9.26 22.46
CA CYS A 272 -5.46 9.54 23.54
C CYS A 272 -4.24 8.61 23.49
N GLY A 273 -3.04 9.19 23.53
CA GLY A 273 -1.77 8.46 23.56
C GLY A 273 -1.30 7.86 22.23
N VAL A 274 -2.03 8.04 21.14
CA VAL A 274 -1.58 7.55 19.82
C VAL A 274 -0.62 8.56 19.17
N ARG A 275 0.57 8.08 18.81
CA ARG A 275 1.54 8.86 18.02
C ARG A 275 0.90 9.23 16.69
N LYS A 276 1.03 10.50 16.27
CA LYS A 276 0.56 10.97 14.95
C LYS A 276 1.06 10.03 13.85
N MET A 277 0.11 9.44 13.13
CA MET A 277 0.40 8.53 12.03
C MET A 277 0.84 9.30 10.79
N VAL A 278 1.74 8.72 10.02
CA VAL A 278 2.12 9.26 8.71
C VAL A 278 1.06 8.88 7.70
N GLY A 279 0.58 9.88 6.94
CA GLY A 279 -0.28 9.66 5.78
C GLY A 279 0.51 9.10 4.59
N TYR A 280 -0.22 8.52 3.64
CA TYR A 280 0.38 8.00 2.41
C TYR A 280 -0.44 8.43 1.21
N ILE A 281 0.25 8.69 0.10
CA ILE A 281 -0.32 8.99 -1.22
C ILE A 281 -0.02 7.80 -2.14
N HIS A 282 -1.03 7.34 -2.87
CA HIS A 282 -0.89 6.24 -3.83
C HIS A 282 -0.04 6.69 -5.02
N TYR A 283 0.95 5.90 -5.40
CA TYR A 283 1.96 6.26 -6.39
C TYR A 283 2.29 5.09 -7.32
N ARG A 284 2.37 5.36 -8.61
CA ARG A 284 2.76 4.37 -9.61
C ARG A 284 3.94 4.84 -10.43
N THR A 285 4.86 3.91 -10.75
CA THR A 285 5.96 4.12 -11.69
C THR A 285 5.98 3.03 -12.73
N VAL A 286 6.44 3.39 -13.93
CA VAL A 286 6.66 2.46 -15.04
C VAL A 286 8.08 2.61 -15.56
N GLN A 287 8.76 1.47 -15.74
CA GLN A 287 10.12 1.36 -16.23
C GLN A 287 10.14 0.47 -17.48
N CYS A 288 11.05 0.76 -18.41
CA CYS A 288 11.13 0.03 -19.69
C CYS A 288 11.43 -1.46 -19.50
N GLU A 289 12.29 -1.77 -18.52
CA GLU A 289 12.74 -3.12 -18.28
C GLU A 289 12.17 -3.66 -16.97
N PHE A 290 11.95 -4.96 -16.94
CA PHE A 290 11.71 -5.71 -15.72
C PHE A 290 12.87 -6.67 -15.48
N TYR A 291 13.18 -6.90 -14.22
CA TYR A 291 14.33 -7.67 -13.80
C TYR A 291 13.92 -8.88 -12.98
N VAL A 292 14.79 -9.87 -13.00
CA VAL A 292 14.63 -11.04 -12.14
C VAL A 292 14.98 -10.62 -10.70
N PRO A 293 14.20 -11.04 -9.71
CA PRO A 293 14.51 -10.76 -8.30
C PRO A 293 15.91 -11.21 -7.92
N LEU A 294 16.55 -10.46 -7.00
CA LEU A 294 17.94 -10.71 -6.60
C LEU A 294 18.15 -12.11 -6.01
N ASP A 295 17.16 -12.67 -5.33
CA ASP A 295 17.20 -14.03 -4.79
C ASP A 295 17.22 -15.15 -5.84
N MET A 296 17.07 -14.79 -7.11
CA MET A 296 17.15 -15.70 -8.27
C MET A 296 18.48 -15.61 -9.03
N PHE A 297 19.58 -15.13 -8.42
CA PHE A 297 20.90 -15.12 -9.04
C PHE A 297 21.37 -16.53 -9.43
N LYS A 298 22.19 -16.64 -10.49
CA LYS A 298 22.63 -17.94 -11.03
C LYS A 298 23.70 -18.62 -10.18
N ASP A 299 24.70 -17.84 -9.79
CA ASP A 299 25.89 -18.27 -9.08
C ASP A 299 26.55 -17.07 -8.35
N SER A 300 27.58 -17.35 -7.55
CA SER A 300 28.28 -16.33 -6.75
C SER A 300 28.91 -15.23 -7.62
N LYS A 301 29.41 -15.57 -8.82
CA LYS A 301 30.00 -14.61 -9.75
C LYS A 301 28.93 -13.63 -10.25
N HIS A 302 27.76 -14.13 -10.60
CA HIS A 302 26.61 -13.30 -11.00
C HIS A 302 26.15 -12.37 -9.88
N LEU A 303 26.09 -12.89 -8.63
CA LEU A 303 25.76 -12.06 -7.47
C LEU A 303 26.77 -10.94 -7.26
N ILE A 304 28.09 -11.25 -7.30
CA ILE A 304 29.17 -10.26 -7.16
C ILE A 304 29.07 -9.20 -8.27
N GLN A 305 28.78 -9.61 -9.52
CA GLN A 305 28.61 -8.66 -10.62
C GLN A 305 27.42 -7.71 -10.37
N ILE A 306 26.28 -8.25 -9.91
CA ILE A 306 25.11 -7.41 -9.56
C ILE A 306 25.47 -6.41 -8.44
N MET A 307 26.17 -6.85 -7.41
CA MET A 307 26.60 -5.99 -6.31
C MET A 307 27.54 -4.89 -6.78
N TYR A 308 28.50 -5.24 -7.65
CA TYR A 308 29.42 -4.28 -8.26
C TYR A 308 28.65 -3.23 -9.09
N ASP A 309 27.69 -3.64 -9.91
CA ASP A 309 26.89 -2.73 -10.72
C ASP A 309 26.04 -1.79 -9.88
N ILE A 310 25.51 -2.27 -8.73
CA ILE A 310 24.79 -1.43 -7.75
C ILE A 310 25.73 -0.37 -7.15
N ILE A 311 26.95 -0.76 -6.73
CA ILE A 311 27.92 0.17 -6.14
C ILE A 311 28.33 1.24 -7.14
N VAL A 312 28.60 0.85 -8.40
CA VAL A 312 28.91 1.80 -9.47
C VAL A 312 27.76 2.76 -9.73
N GLY A 313 26.52 2.25 -9.76
CA GLY A 313 25.33 3.09 -9.91
C GLY A 313 25.17 4.08 -8.74
N MET A 314 25.39 3.64 -7.50
CA MET A 314 25.33 4.50 -6.31
C MET A 314 26.44 5.57 -6.29
N SER A 315 27.64 5.26 -6.73
CA SER A 315 28.72 6.26 -6.78
C SER A 315 28.42 7.38 -7.76
N LEU A 316 27.77 7.08 -8.89
CA LEU A 316 27.30 8.10 -9.83
C LEU A 316 26.21 9.01 -9.23
N LEU A 317 25.36 8.46 -8.36
CA LEU A 317 24.36 9.24 -7.60
C LEU A 317 24.98 10.21 -6.60
N SER A 318 26.09 9.83 -5.96
CA SER A 318 26.80 10.66 -5.00
C SER A 318 27.45 11.89 -5.65
N PHE A 319 27.86 11.79 -6.91
CA PHE A 319 28.39 12.92 -7.69
C PHE A 319 27.29 13.84 -8.24
N ALA A 320 26.04 13.39 -8.37
CA ALA A 320 24.91 14.21 -8.76
C ALA A 320 24.30 14.90 -7.53
N GLN A 321 25.07 15.74 -6.84
CA GLN A 321 24.71 16.63 -5.71
C GLN A 321 23.29 16.36 -5.15
N LEU A 322 23.18 15.38 -4.23
CA LEU A 322 22.07 15.35 -3.29
C LEU A 322 22.19 16.63 -2.45
N PRO A 323 21.17 17.50 -2.38
CA PRO A 323 21.17 18.57 -1.39
C PRO A 323 21.40 17.89 -0.04
N SER A 324 22.35 18.42 0.75
CA SER A 324 22.66 17.89 2.07
C SER A 324 21.36 17.75 2.87
N LEU A 325 20.87 16.54 2.97
CA LEU A 325 19.88 16.19 3.98
C LEU A 325 20.60 16.41 5.30
N ASN A 326 20.30 17.50 5.98
CA ASN A 326 20.72 17.66 7.36
C ASN A 326 20.32 16.36 8.09
N PRO A 327 21.28 15.69 8.75
CA PRO A 327 20.94 14.48 9.47
C PRO A 327 19.79 14.80 10.44
N PRO A 328 18.80 13.91 10.57
CA PRO A 328 17.74 14.11 11.53
C PRO A 328 18.39 14.36 12.88
N GLN A 329 18.04 15.50 13.51
CA GLN A 329 18.52 15.84 14.86
C GLN A 329 18.30 14.63 15.76
N PRO A 330 19.31 14.23 16.58
CA PRO A 330 19.17 13.08 17.45
C PRO A 330 17.97 13.31 18.35
N TYR A 331 17.06 12.34 18.37
CA TYR A 331 15.88 12.38 19.20
C TYR A 331 16.27 12.57 20.66
N ARG A 332 15.89 13.70 21.27
CA ARG A 332 15.96 13.87 22.72
C ARG A 332 15.01 12.83 23.34
N THR A 333 15.59 11.82 23.93
CA THR A 333 14.90 10.93 24.84
C THR A 333 14.54 11.74 26.09
N TYR A 334 13.27 12.07 26.25
CA TYR A 334 12.77 12.55 27.53
C TYR A 334 12.62 11.33 28.43
N THR A 335 13.62 11.13 29.29
CA THR A 335 13.46 10.28 30.47
C THR A 335 12.50 11.00 31.41
N THR A 336 11.40 10.36 31.77
CA THR A 336 10.50 10.79 32.84
C THR A 336 11.31 10.89 34.14
N GLY A 337 11.58 12.11 34.57
CA GLY A 337 12.30 12.38 35.81
C GLY A 337 11.45 11.97 37.00
N GLY A 338 11.97 11.02 37.74
CA GLY A 338 11.51 10.75 39.09
C GLY A 338 11.76 11.95 39.99
N SER A 339 10.77 12.27 40.81
CA SER A 339 10.80 13.22 41.89
C SER A 339 12.00 13.00 42.81
N SER A 340 12.82 14.02 43.03
CA SER A 340 13.70 14.11 44.22
C SER A 340 13.45 15.40 44.93
N ILE A 341 13.09 15.20 46.17
CA ILE A 341 12.88 16.11 47.31
C ILE A 341 14.13 16.98 47.53
N GLY A 342 13.83 18.22 47.85
CA GLY A 342 14.85 19.24 48.07
C GLY A 342 15.80 18.98 49.24
N THR A 343 16.98 19.58 49.18
CA THR A 343 17.72 20.08 50.34
C THR A 343 18.36 21.40 49.96
N SER A 344 17.98 22.38 50.74
CA SER A 344 18.56 23.71 50.86
C SER A 344 19.93 23.66 51.53
N ALA A 345 20.88 24.49 51.10
CA ALA A 345 21.85 25.19 51.97
C ALA A 345 23.01 25.83 51.20
N PRO A 346 23.84 26.70 51.79
CA PRO A 346 23.60 28.13 51.77
C PRO A 346 24.70 28.93 51.05
N ARG A 347 24.47 30.24 50.98
CA ARG A 347 25.42 31.25 50.49
C ARG A 347 26.66 31.35 51.36
N THR A 348 27.85 31.54 50.72
CA THR A 348 28.91 32.39 51.30
C THR A 348 29.72 33.03 50.17
N SER A 349 29.79 34.38 50.33
CA SER A 349 30.74 35.39 49.84
C SER A 349 31.15 35.35 48.38
#